data_128f9b9285b25375f92247458a8814a5
#
_entry.id   128f9b9285b25375f92247458a8814a5
#
_cell.length_a   1.000
_cell.length_b   1.000
_cell.length_c   1.000
_cell.angle_alpha   90.00
_cell.angle_beta   90.00
_cell.angle_gamma   90.00
#
_symmetry.space_group_name_H-M   'P 1'
#
loop_
_entity.id
_entity.type
_entity.pdbx_description
1 polymer ?
#
loop_
_entity_poly.entity_id
_entity_poly.type
_entity_poly.pdbx_seq_one_letter_code
_entity_poly.pdbx_strand_id
1 'polypeptide(L)'
;MILRAALALSLMASVGPSIAVTPADPSGTWVTDDRIARIRVERCGVKLEQLCGYIVWMKQPVDANGQPIRDQHNPDPAKRSRPIVGQQMLMGLTRNSDSRFEGRVYNAETGKYYEISLWPGAADRLNIKGCMFSILCGTRTWTRTTDVLPGQLVGMTGDRNGPSADKEWAGAIQAKPPVAAKTTQLPGTASAR
;
A
#
# COMPACT_ATOMS: atom_id res chain seq x y z
N MET A 1 -34.83 -34.75 -63.76
CA MET A 1 -34.62 -33.45 -63.10
C MET A 1 -34.49 -33.71 -61.61
N ILE A 2 -33.28 -33.67 -61.07
CA ILE A 2 -33.01 -33.96 -59.64
C ILE A 2 -32.62 -32.64 -58.99
N LEU A 3 -33.47 -32.12 -58.10
CA LEU A 3 -33.27 -30.86 -57.37
C LEU A 3 -32.38 -31.16 -56.16
N ARG A 4 -31.16 -30.62 -56.09
CA ARG A 4 -30.25 -30.70 -54.91
C ARG A 4 -30.50 -29.49 -54.04
N ALA A 5 -31.12 -29.72 -52.89
CA ALA A 5 -31.20 -28.71 -51.78
C ALA A 5 -29.87 -28.65 -51.03
N ALA A 6 -29.19 -27.51 -51.09
CA ALA A 6 -28.01 -27.25 -50.28
C ALA A 6 -28.44 -26.67 -48.90
N LEU A 7 -28.16 -27.43 -47.84
CA LEU A 7 -28.40 -27.01 -46.46
C LEU A 7 -27.20 -26.17 -46.00
N ALA A 8 -27.38 -24.86 -45.85
CA ALA A 8 -26.36 -23.97 -45.28
C ALA A 8 -26.43 -24.03 -43.76
N LEU A 9 -25.39 -24.59 -43.14
CA LEU A 9 -25.22 -24.66 -41.68
C LEU A 9 -24.56 -23.37 -41.20
N SER A 10 -25.35 -22.45 -40.63
CA SER A 10 -24.83 -21.21 -40.03
C SER A 10 -24.21 -21.51 -38.66
N LEU A 11 -22.88 -21.46 -38.53
CA LEU A 11 -22.17 -21.48 -37.26
C LEU A 11 -22.36 -20.13 -36.56
N MET A 12 -23.21 -20.06 -35.55
CA MET A 12 -23.25 -18.92 -34.62
C MET A 12 -22.10 -19.03 -33.62
N ALA A 13 -21.06 -18.22 -33.81
CA ALA A 13 -20.00 -18.05 -32.83
C ALA A 13 -20.54 -17.26 -31.63
N SER A 14 -20.75 -17.92 -30.50
CA SER A 14 -21.09 -17.26 -29.24
C SER A 14 -19.86 -16.56 -28.67
N VAL A 15 -19.81 -15.22 -28.77
CA VAL A 15 -18.82 -14.39 -28.07
C VAL A 15 -19.25 -14.32 -26.61
N GLY A 16 -18.57 -15.09 -25.76
CA GLY A 16 -18.77 -15.02 -24.30
C GLY A 16 -18.27 -13.67 -23.75
N PRO A 17 -18.87 -13.15 -22.65
CA PRO A 17 -18.39 -11.91 -22.03
C PRO A 17 -16.97 -12.09 -21.53
N SER A 18 -16.03 -11.27 -22.02
CA SER A 18 -14.69 -11.15 -21.46
C SER A 18 -14.78 -10.50 -20.07
N ILE A 19 -14.57 -11.29 -19.03
CA ILE A 19 -14.47 -10.76 -17.66
C ILE A 19 -13.13 -10.02 -17.57
N ALA A 20 -13.17 -8.68 -17.57
CA ALA A 20 -12.01 -7.86 -17.28
C ALA A 20 -11.59 -8.12 -15.84
N VAL A 21 -10.46 -8.81 -15.62
CA VAL A 21 -9.87 -8.99 -14.30
C VAL A 21 -9.34 -7.63 -13.84
N THR A 22 -10.02 -7.00 -12.89
CA THR A 22 -9.51 -5.79 -12.24
C THR A 22 -8.21 -6.15 -11.54
N PRO A 23 -7.09 -5.45 -11.80
CA PRO A 23 -5.83 -5.71 -11.10
C PRO A 23 -6.04 -5.62 -9.58
N ALA A 24 -5.55 -6.61 -8.84
CA ALA A 24 -5.67 -6.65 -7.40
C ALA A 24 -5.09 -5.37 -6.77
N ASP A 25 -5.79 -4.78 -5.78
CA ASP A 25 -5.30 -3.61 -5.07
C ASP A 25 -4.14 -4.01 -4.14
N PRO A 26 -2.95 -3.40 -4.28
CA PRO A 26 -1.81 -3.67 -3.41
C PRO A 26 -1.96 -3.07 -2.00
N SER A 27 -2.99 -2.29 -1.71
CA SER A 27 -3.21 -1.74 -0.36
C SER A 27 -3.41 -2.86 0.66
N GLY A 28 -2.90 -2.65 1.88
CA GLY A 28 -2.98 -3.60 2.99
C GLY A 28 -1.66 -3.77 3.73
N THR A 29 -1.63 -4.71 4.68
CA THR A 29 -0.43 -5.03 5.45
C THR A 29 0.26 -6.27 4.90
N TRP A 30 1.57 -6.17 4.76
CA TRP A 30 2.42 -7.17 4.13
C TRP A 30 3.57 -7.55 5.04
N VAL A 31 3.84 -8.84 5.17
CA VAL A 31 5.03 -9.37 5.85
C VAL A 31 6.15 -9.46 4.81
N THR A 32 7.31 -8.91 5.13
CA THR A 32 8.52 -9.03 4.30
C THR A 32 8.96 -10.50 4.14
N ASP A 33 9.69 -10.82 3.08
CA ASP A 33 10.12 -12.19 2.77
C ASP A 33 11.01 -12.81 3.87
N ASP A 34 11.82 -12.00 4.54
CA ASP A 34 12.64 -12.37 5.70
C ASP A 34 11.87 -12.39 7.04
N ARG A 35 10.61 -11.94 7.03
CA ARG A 35 9.71 -11.87 8.19
C ARG A 35 10.22 -10.99 9.34
N ILE A 36 11.07 -10.02 9.06
CA ILE A 36 11.57 -9.10 10.08
C ILE A 36 10.76 -7.81 10.20
N ALA A 37 9.92 -7.50 9.21
CA ALA A 37 9.09 -6.31 9.22
C ALA A 37 7.69 -6.56 8.63
N ARG A 38 6.76 -5.67 9.00
CA ARG A 38 5.46 -5.52 8.34
C ARG A 38 5.34 -4.13 7.76
N ILE A 39 4.95 -4.11 6.50
CA ILE A 39 4.80 -2.89 5.72
C ILE A 39 3.32 -2.70 5.42
N ARG A 40 2.76 -1.56 5.80
CA ARG A 40 1.43 -1.17 5.39
C ARG A 40 1.53 -0.32 4.14
N VAL A 41 0.91 -0.80 3.06
CA VAL A 41 0.79 -0.11 1.78
C VAL A 41 -0.58 0.55 1.72
N GLU A 42 -0.61 1.84 1.40
CA GLU A 42 -1.82 2.66 1.34
C GLU A 42 -1.85 3.46 0.05
N ARG A 43 -3.06 3.80 -0.38
CA ARG A 43 -3.25 4.80 -1.43
C ARG A 43 -2.89 6.18 -0.87
N CYS A 44 -2.13 6.94 -1.64
CA CYS A 44 -1.70 8.28 -1.27
C CYS A 44 -1.66 9.22 -2.50
N GLY A 45 -1.20 10.46 -2.28
CA GLY A 45 -1.27 11.49 -3.30
C GLY A 45 -2.64 12.17 -3.36
N VAL A 46 -2.73 13.29 -4.06
CA VAL A 46 -3.93 14.15 -4.10
C VAL A 46 -5.18 13.40 -4.59
N LYS A 47 -5.00 12.47 -5.55
CA LYS A 47 -6.09 11.68 -6.13
C LYS A 47 -6.11 10.22 -5.67
N LEU A 48 -5.31 9.86 -4.65
CA LEU A 48 -5.14 8.48 -4.19
C LEU A 48 -4.68 7.50 -5.29
N GLU A 49 -3.97 7.99 -6.27
CA GLU A 49 -3.50 7.20 -7.42
C GLU A 49 -2.09 6.62 -7.20
N GLN A 50 -1.38 7.14 -6.19
CA GLN A 50 -0.05 6.67 -5.80
C GLN A 50 -0.13 5.61 -4.70
N LEU A 51 0.99 4.94 -4.45
CA LEU A 51 1.17 4.06 -3.30
C LEU A 51 2.27 4.59 -2.39
N CYS A 52 1.95 4.68 -1.12
CA CYS A 52 2.88 4.91 -0.04
C CYS A 52 2.98 3.65 0.84
N GLY A 53 4.13 3.41 1.42
CA GLY A 53 4.31 2.28 2.32
C GLY A 53 5.02 2.69 3.60
N TYR A 54 4.60 2.10 4.71
CA TYR A 54 5.05 2.47 6.05
C TYR A 54 5.48 1.23 6.83
N ILE A 55 6.58 1.32 7.57
CA ILE A 55 7.00 0.26 8.48
C ILE A 55 6.09 0.30 9.71
N VAL A 56 5.13 -0.61 9.80
CA VAL A 56 4.16 -0.62 10.91
C VAL A 56 4.55 -1.57 12.04
N TRP A 57 5.53 -2.44 11.81
CA TRP A 57 6.05 -3.36 12.81
C TRP A 57 7.43 -3.87 12.40
N MET A 58 8.28 -4.11 13.40
CA MET A 58 9.57 -4.80 13.24
C MET A 58 9.71 -5.87 14.32
N LYS A 59 10.39 -6.97 13.97
CA LYS A 59 10.70 -8.06 14.91
C LYS A 59 11.61 -7.60 16.06
N GLN A 60 12.53 -6.69 15.76
CA GLN A 60 13.43 -6.05 16.72
C GLN A 60 13.29 -4.53 16.56
N PRO A 61 12.30 -3.89 17.25
CA PRO A 61 12.08 -2.45 17.10
C PRO A 61 12.99 -1.61 18.00
N VAL A 62 13.73 -2.25 18.93
CA VAL A 62 14.60 -1.59 19.90
C VAL A 62 16.03 -2.13 19.82
N ASP A 63 16.97 -1.31 20.22
CA ASP A 63 18.39 -1.67 20.33
C ASP A 63 18.68 -2.48 21.64
N ALA A 64 19.94 -2.80 21.87
CA ALA A 64 20.39 -3.54 23.06
C ALA A 64 20.10 -2.83 24.39
N ASN A 65 19.86 -1.51 24.35
CA ASN A 65 19.54 -0.69 25.52
C ASN A 65 18.02 -0.50 25.70
N GLY A 66 17.20 -1.18 24.90
CA GLY A 66 15.75 -1.03 24.91
C GLY A 66 15.24 0.27 24.29
N GLN A 67 16.10 1.03 23.59
CA GLN A 67 15.70 2.26 22.93
C GLN A 67 15.21 1.99 21.50
N PRO A 68 14.17 2.70 21.00
CA PRO A 68 13.72 2.55 19.63
C PRO A 68 14.88 2.71 18.63
N ILE A 69 15.00 1.78 17.67
CA ILE A 69 15.96 1.92 16.57
C ILE A 69 15.56 3.14 15.75
N ARG A 70 16.53 4.01 15.51
CA ARG A 70 16.33 5.30 14.86
C ARG A 70 16.97 5.34 13.49
N ASP A 71 16.50 6.25 12.66
CA ASP A 71 16.91 6.48 11.27
C ASP A 71 18.26 7.26 11.20
N GLN A 72 19.28 6.75 11.87
CA GLN A 72 20.56 7.45 12.11
C GLN A 72 21.31 7.79 10.81
N HIS A 73 21.09 7.02 9.74
CA HIS A 73 21.74 7.22 8.45
C HIS A 73 20.96 8.15 7.51
N ASN A 74 19.84 8.75 7.99
CA ASN A 74 19.07 9.65 7.13
C ASN A 74 19.94 10.81 6.62
N PRO A 75 19.91 11.09 5.30
CA PRO A 75 20.63 12.23 4.73
C PRO A 75 20.18 13.57 5.33
N ASP A 76 18.91 13.69 5.74
CA ASP A 76 18.40 14.83 6.48
C ASP A 76 18.66 14.66 8.00
N PRO A 77 19.55 15.49 8.60
CA PRO A 77 19.83 15.40 10.02
C PRO A 77 18.62 15.55 10.93
N ALA A 78 17.60 16.31 10.50
CA ALA A 78 16.38 16.52 11.28
C ALA A 78 15.53 15.24 11.42
N LYS A 79 15.75 14.25 10.56
CA LYS A 79 15.05 12.97 10.55
C LYS A 79 15.77 11.85 11.29
N ARG A 80 17.04 12.03 11.67
CA ARG A 80 17.88 10.97 12.29
C ARG A 80 17.41 10.50 13.66
N SER A 81 16.66 11.32 14.36
CA SER A 81 16.10 10.98 15.69
C SER A 81 14.78 10.22 15.63
N ARG A 82 14.13 10.11 14.47
CA ARG A 82 12.83 9.45 14.36
C ARG A 82 12.98 7.92 14.46
N PRO A 83 12.03 7.21 15.09
CA PRO A 83 12.02 5.75 15.07
C PRO A 83 11.83 5.22 13.66
N ILE A 84 12.44 4.05 13.37
CA ILE A 84 12.23 3.36 12.08
C ILE A 84 10.79 2.83 11.97
N VAL A 85 10.24 2.29 13.08
CA VAL A 85 8.81 1.92 13.11
C VAL A 85 7.95 3.18 13.05
N GLY A 86 7.05 3.21 12.12
CA GLY A 86 6.16 4.34 11.83
C GLY A 86 6.62 5.22 10.67
N GLN A 87 7.84 5.07 10.18
CA GLN A 87 8.30 5.91 9.06
C GLN A 87 7.81 5.40 7.70
N GLN A 88 7.69 6.34 6.77
CA GLN A 88 7.44 6.04 5.36
C GLN A 88 8.70 5.46 4.72
N MET A 89 8.54 4.36 3.97
CA MET A 89 9.61 3.75 3.20
C MET A 89 9.33 3.69 1.68
N LEU A 90 8.06 3.53 1.27
CA LEU A 90 7.67 3.61 -0.14
C LEU A 90 7.21 5.03 -0.44
N MET A 91 7.85 5.67 -1.41
CA MET A 91 7.78 7.11 -1.64
C MET A 91 6.86 7.46 -2.82
N GLY A 92 5.54 7.31 -2.65
CA GLY A 92 4.56 7.74 -3.63
C GLY A 92 4.73 7.08 -5.00
N LEU A 93 4.74 5.74 -5.03
CA LEU A 93 4.91 4.99 -6.27
C LEU A 93 3.78 5.28 -7.24
N THR A 94 4.09 5.53 -8.51
CA THR A 94 3.13 5.81 -9.58
C THR A 94 2.92 4.59 -10.47
N ARG A 95 1.70 4.44 -11.01
CA ARG A 95 1.38 3.32 -11.90
C ARG A 95 1.93 3.58 -13.30
N ASN A 96 2.62 2.59 -13.87
CA ASN A 96 3.10 2.62 -15.25
C ASN A 96 2.11 1.92 -16.22
N SER A 97 2.45 1.90 -17.52
CA SER A 97 1.66 1.24 -18.59
C SER A 97 1.47 -0.27 -18.35
N ASP A 98 2.43 -0.94 -17.72
CA ASP A 98 2.41 -2.38 -17.45
C ASP A 98 1.63 -2.72 -16.16
N SER A 99 0.88 -1.76 -15.64
CA SER A 99 0.12 -1.88 -14.38
C SER A 99 0.97 -2.14 -13.15
N ARG A 100 2.28 -1.85 -13.19
CA ARG A 100 3.18 -1.88 -12.06
C ARG A 100 3.26 -0.49 -11.43
N PHE A 101 3.55 -0.44 -10.14
CA PHE A 101 3.84 0.79 -9.43
C PHE A 101 5.34 0.99 -9.34
N GLU A 102 5.84 2.13 -9.80
CA GLU A 102 7.26 2.47 -9.87
C GLU A 102 7.57 3.72 -9.08
N GLY A 103 8.75 3.77 -8.52
CA GLY A 103 9.24 4.90 -7.73
C GLY A 103 10.36 4.45 -6.80
N ARG A 104 10.48 5.09 -5.63
CA ARG A 104 11.62 4.88 -4.75
C ARG A 104 11.22 4.24 -3.42
N VAL A 105 12.11 3.37 -2.93
CA VAL A 105 12.11 2.88 -1.55
C VAL A 105 13.27 3.50 -0.79
N TYR A 106 13.01 3.95 0.42
CA TYR A 106 14.03 4.39 1.36
C TYR A 106 14.49 3.23 2.23
N ASN A 107 15.80 3.03 2.32
CA ASN A 107 16.42 2.07 3.23
C ASN A 107 17.10 2.82 4.38
N ALA A 108 16.54 2.70 5.59
CA ALA A 108 17.04 3.37 6.78
C ALA A 108 18.40 2.83 7.28
N GLU A 109 18.76 1.58 6.95
CA GLU A 109 20.05 1.00 7.33
C GLU A 109 21.22 1.67 6.59
N THR A 110 20.97 2.11 5.36
CA THR A 110 22.01 2.73 4.51
C THR A 110 21.79 4.22 4.29
N GLY A 111 20.63 4.76 4.65
CA GLY A 111 20.22 6.14 4.36
C GLY A 111 20.03 6.44 2.88
N LYS A 112 19.82 5.40 2.05
CA LYS A 112 19.76 5.52 0.59
C LYS A 112 18.37 5.24 0.04
N TYR A 113 18.12 5.83 -1.13
CA TYR A 113 16.95 5.54 -1.94
C TYR A 113 17.32 4.60 -3.09
N TYR A 114 16.43 3.66 -3.39
CA TYR A 114 16.56 2.74 -4.52
C TYR A 114 15.31 2.78 -5.38
N GLU A 115 15.49 2.68 -6.69
CA GLU A 115 14.38 2.56 -7.63
C GLU A 115 13.77 1.16 -7.52
N ILE A 116 12.45 1.10 -7.48
CA ILE A 116 11.70 -0.14 -7.37
C ILE A 116 10.51 -0.18 -8.30
N SER A 117 10.11 -1.42 -8.64
CA SER A 117 8.80 -1.72 -9.21
C SER A 117 8.06 -2.65 -8.26
N LEU A 118 6.77 -2.40 -8.05
CA LEU A 118 5.89 -3.15 -7.16
C LEU A 118 4.63 -3.56 -7.94
N TRP A 119 4.22 -4.82 -7.83
CA TRP A 119 3.02 -5.33 -8.49
C TRP A 119 2.39 -6.49 -7.70
N PRO A 120 1.06 -6.62 -7.70
CA PRO A 120 0.38 -7.76 -7.15
C PRO A 120 0.81 -9.05 -7.88
N GLY A 121 1.07 -10.10 -7.12
CA GLY A 121 1.30 -11.45 -7.63
C GLY A 121 0.01 -12.28 -7.62
N ALA A 122 0.14 -13.59 -7.40
CA ALA A 122 -1.00 -14.45 -7.07
C ALA A 122 -1.68 -13.94 -5.77
N ALA A 123 -2.84 -14.51 -5.43
CA ALA A 123 -3.56 -14.14 -4.20
C ALA A 123 -2.61 -14.03 -3.00
N ASP A 124 -2.72 -12.95 -2.25
CA ASP A 124 -1.92 -12.68 -1.05
C ASP A 124 -0.39 -12.54 -1.26
N ARG A 125 0.03 -12.24 -2.48
CA ARG A 125 1.45 -11.98 -2.81
C ARG A 125 1.62 -10.58 -3.39
N LEU A 126 2.66 -9.89 -2.95
CA LEU A 126 3.10 -8.61 -3.47
C LEU A 126 4.56 -8.71 -3.86
N ASN A 127 4.83 -8.56 -5.15
CA ASN A 127 6.18 -8.59 -5.66
C ASN A 127 6.79 -7.19 -5.61
N ILE A 128 8.04 -7.11 -5.18
CA ILE A 128 8.84 -5.90 -5.20
C ILE A 128 10.18 -6.20 -5.83
N LYS A 129 10.53 -5.47 -6.88
CA LYS A 129 11.82 -5.57 -7.57
C LYS A 129 12.59 -4.29 -7.33
N GLY A 130 13.78 -4.43 -6.77
CA GLY A 130 14.74 -3.33 -6.62
C GLY A 130 15.98 -3.58 -7.46
N CYS A 131 16.60 -2.50 -7.94
CA CYS A 131 17.83 -2.57 -8.71
C CYS A 131 18.92 -1.72 -8.06
N MET A 132 20.11 -2.28 -7.86
CA MET A 132 21.32 -1.53 -7.55
C MET A 132 22.07 -1.26 -8.85
N PHE A 133 22.45 0.03 -9.08
CA PHE A 133 23.18 0.44 -10.28
C PHE A 133 22.53 0.06 -11.62
N SER A 134 21.20 -0.05 -11.64
CA SER A 134 20.39 -0.37 -12.82
C SER A 134 20.63 -1.76 -13.46
N ILE A 135 21.60 -2.53 -12.97
CA ILE A 135 22.01 -3.84 -13.53
C ILE A 135 21.89 -4.99 -12.55
N LEU A 136 22.01 -4.77 -11.24
CA LEU A 136 21.86 -5.79 -10.21
C LEU A 136 20.46 -5.71 -9.62
N CYS A 137 19.52 -6.41 -10.24
CA CYS A 137 18.14 -6.41 -9.82
C CYS A 137 17.79 -7.69 -9.04
N GLY A 138 17.05 -7.54 -7.94
CA GLY A 138 16.48 -8.64 -7.17
C GLY A 138 14.97 -8.46 -7.02
N THR A 139 14.24 -9.57 -7.05
CA THR A 139 12.80 -9.57 -6.75
C THR A 139 12.59 -10.27 -5.42
N ARG A 140 11.77 -9.65 -4.56
CA ARG A 140 11.28 -10.18 -3.29
C ARG A 140 9.77 -10.31 -3.36
N THR A 141 9.21 -11.22 -2.57
CA THR A 141 7.76 -11.42 -2.52
C THR A 141 7.29 -11.33 -1.08
N TRP A 142 6.45 -10.33 -0.81
CA TRP A 142 5.81 -10.14 0.48
C TRP A 142 4.49 -10.91 0.53
N THR A 143 4.10 -11.32 1.72
CA THR A 143 2.85 -12.05 1.96
C THR A 143 1.86 -11.16 2.69
N ARG A 144 0.61 -11.11 2.21
CA ARG A 144 -0.46 -10.35 2.87
C ARG A 144 -0.75 -10.93 4.25
N THR A 145 -1.07 -10.06 5.20
CA THR A 145 -1.51 -10.47 6.52
C THR A 145 -2.63 -9.57 7.02
N THR A 146 -3.53 -10.14 7.84
CA THR A 146 -4.63 -9.43 8.50
C THR A 146 -4.54 -9.50 10.02
N ASP A 147 -3.66 -10.35 10.55
CA ASP A 147 -3.40 -10.43 11.99
C ASP A 147 -2.61 -9.21 12.47
N VAL A 148 -2.75 -8.88 13.74
CA VAL A 148 -2.06 -7.77 14.39
C VAL A 148 -1.12 -8.33 15.46
N LEU A 149 0.15 -7.95 15.39
CA LEU A 149 1.15 -8.34 16.39
C LEU A 149 1.25 -7.30 17.51
N PRO A 150 1.69 -7.71 18.71
CA PRO A 150 2.02 -6.80 19.78
C PRO A 150 2.99 -5.70 19.31
N GLY A 151 2.69 -4.43 19.63
CA GLY A 151 3.49 -3.28 19.22
C GLY A 151 3.32 -2.83 17.77
N GLN A 152 2.43 -3.47 16.99
CA GLN A 152 2.13 -3.04 15.64
C GLN A 152 1.28 -1.76 15.63
N LEU A 153 1.65 -0.81 14.77
CA LEU A 153 0.88 0.41 14.55
C LEU A 153 -0.38 0.09 13.74
N VAL A 154 -1.55 0.34 14.32
CA VAL A 154 -2.86 0.06 13.71
C VAL A 154 -3.64 1.31 13.35
N GLY A 155 -3.25 2.48 13.89
CA GLY A 155 -3.88 3.76 13.59
C GLY A 155 -3.69 4.17 12.13
N MET A 156 -4.53 5.09 11.65
CA MET A 156 -4.39 5.68 10.32
C MET A 156 -3.07 6.46 10.22
N THR A 157 -2.55 6.63 9.01
CA THR A 157 -1.38 7.47 8.78
C THR A 157 -1.66 8.91 9.22
N GLY A 158 -0.80 9.43 10.12
CA GLY A 158 -0.98 10.72 10.77
C GLY A 158 -1.66 10.67 12.15
N ASP A 159 -2.25 9.55 12.55
CA ASP A 159 -2.79 9.37 13.90
C ASP A 159 -1.67 9.07 14.91
N ARG A 160 -1.95 9.30 16.21
CA ARG A 160 -1.00 9.04 17.30
C ARG A 160 -0.47 7.60 17.32
N ASN A 161 -1.32 6.61 17.02
CA ASN A 161 -1.00 5.19 16.98
C ASN A 161 -0.83 4.66 15.54
N GLY A 162 -0.59 5.57 14.61
CA GLY A 162 -0.37 5.30 13.20
C GLY A 162 1.03 5.70 12.75
N PRO A 163 1.40 5.35 11.53
CA PRO A 163 2.65 5.82 10.94
C PRO A 163 2.57 7.29 10.54
N SER A 164 3.73 7.88 10.28
CA SER A 164 3.87 9.27 9.87
C SER A 164 4.30 9.36 8.42
N ALA A 165 3.54 10.09 7.62
CA ALA A 165 3.94 10.40 6.26
C ALA A 165 5.11 11.40 6.25
N ASP A 166 6.05 11.21 5.35
CA ASP A 166 7.11 12.18 5.08
C ASP A 166 6.50 13.38 4.35
N LYS A 167 6.69 14.60 4.87
CA LYS A 167 6.05 15.82 4.35
C LYS A 167 6.32 16.06 2.87
N GLU A 168 7.48 15.62 2.40
CA GLU A 168 7.89 15.74 0.99
C GLU A 168 7.09 14.82 0.06
N TRP A 169 6.52 13.73 0.61
CA TRP A 169 5.79 12.70 -0.11
C TRP A 169 4.33 12.59 0.32
N ALA A 170 3.95 13.32 1.36
CA ALA A 170 2.57 13.49 1.77
C ALA A 170 1.88 14.43 0.77
N GLY A 171 1.69 13.98 -0.45
CA GLY A 171 0.72 14.63 -1.33
C GLY A 171 -0.60 14.64 -0.59
N ALA A 172 -1.02 15.83 -0.15
CA ALA A 172 -2.19 16.16 0.65
C ALA A 172 -2.74 14.93 1.44
N ILE A 173 -2.28 14.76 2.67
CA ILE A 173 -2.95 13.90 3.64
C ILE A 173 -4.42 14.29 3.57
N GLN A 174 -5.31 13.39 3.17
CA GLN A 174 -6.73 13.69 3.18
C GLN A 174 -7.09 14.16 4.58
N ALA A 175 -7.57 15.40 4.66
CA ALA A 175 -8.22 15.86 5.85
C ALA A 175 -9.27 14.81 6.21
N LYS A 176 -9.13 14.20 7.39
CA LYS A 176 -10.10 13.27 7.98
C LYS A 176 -11.50 13.76 7.62
N PRO A 177 -12.36 12.91 7.00
CA PRO A 177 -13.74 13.32 6.75
C PRO A 177 -14.31 13.85 8.07
N PRO A 178 -14.97 15.00 8.08
CA PRO A 178 -15.56 15.52 9.30
C PRO A 178 -16.47 14.43 9.86
N VAL A 179 -16.20 14.02 11.08
CA VAL A 179 -17.06 13.08 11.82
C VAL A 179 -18.45 13.72 11.80
N ALA A 180 -19.38 13.09 11.08
CA ALA A 180 -20.76 13.55 11.03
C ALA A 180 -21.24 13.72 12.47
N ALA A 181 -21.46 14.97 12.88
CA ALA A 181 -22.02 15.26 14.18
C ALA A 181 -23.36 14.54 14.23
N LYS A 182 -23.51 13.59 15.17
CA LYS A 182 -24.80 13.01 15.50
C LYS A 182 -25.70 14.16 15.88
N THR A 183 -26.61 14.53 14.98
CA THR A 183 -27.70 15.42 15.30
C THR A 183 -28.55 14.73 16.35
N THR A 184 -28.37 15.11 17.60
CA THR A 184 -29.26 14.73 18.70
C THR A 184 -30.58 15.45 18.42
N GLN A 185 -31.55 14.74 17.83
CA GLN A 185 -32.93 15.20 17.80
C GLN A 185 -33.42 15.26 19.24
N LEU A 186 -33.67 16.45 19.73
CA LEU A 186 -34.44 16.68 20.95
C LEU A 186 -35.86 16.12 20.77
N PRO A 187 -36.39 15.37 21.77
CA PRO A 187 -37.78 14.91 21.72
C PRO A 187 -38.70 16.10 21.78
N GLY A 188 -39.55 16.22 20.75
CA GLY A 188 -40.60 17.22 20.70
C GLY A 188 -41.54 17.08 21.89
N THR A 189 -41.73 18.20 22.61
CA THR A 189 -42.74 18.40 23.63
C THR A 189 -44.14 18.21 23.02
N ALA A 190 -44.83 17.14 23.43
CA ALA A 190 -46.25 17.00 23.19
C ALA A 190 -47.01 18.11 23.94
N SER A 191 -47.65 19.01 23.19
CA SER A 191 -48.63 19.97 23.75
C SER A 191 -49.97 19.27 23.82
N ALA A 192 -50.47 19.14 25.03
CA ALA A 192 -51.85 18.76 25.31
C ALA A 192 -52.78 19.94 25.05
N ARG A 193 -53.84 19.73 24.25
CA ARG A 193 -55.19 20.24 24.43
C ARG A 193 -56.15 19.54 23.45
#